data_d325790252db21f957280cb2784ee8fd
#
_entry.id   d325790252db21f957280cb2784ee8fd
#
_cell.length_a   1.000
_cell.length_b   1.000
_cell.length_c   1.000
_cell.angle_alpha   90.00
_cell.angle_beta   90.00
_cell.angle_gamma   90.00
#
_symmetry.space_group_name_H-M   'P 1'
#
loop_
_entity.id
_entity.type
_entity.pdbx_description
1 polymer ?
#
loop_
_entity_poly.entity_id
_entity_poly.type
_entity_poly.pdbx_seq_one_letter_code
_entity_poly.pdbx_strand_id
1 'polypeptide(L)'
;MYADLEDKYNRVCNTVPQILLGDTYIGGYTDFVEYAKPRIDYERFEKICDILVRNLNRVIDINYYPVPETERSNFKMRPLGIGVQGFTQMLLKMGYSFESAEAKVLNKQVFEAMQYYCLKASCAVARERK
;
A
#
# COMPACT_ATOMS: atom_id res chain seq x y z
N MET A 1 9.43 19.20 34.88
CA MET A 1 8.58 18.37 33.98
C MET A 1 9.02 18.45 32.51
N TYR A 2 9.12 19.65 31.88
CA TYR A 2 9.60 19.74 30.50
C TYR A 2 11.09 19.45 30.36
N ALA A 3 11.92 19.93 31.28
CA ALA A 3 13.37 19.63 31.30
C ALA A 3 13.67 18.13 31.39
N ASP A 4 12.89 17.39 32.17
CA ASP A 4 13.05 15.93 32.31
C ASP A 4 12.75 15.20 30.99
N LEU A 5 11.83 15.72 30.15
CA LEU A 5 11.53 15.18 28.84
C LEU A 5 12.62 15.53 27.83
N GLU A 6 13.17 16.74 27.90
CA GLU A 6 14.30 17.16 27.05
C GLU A 6 15.53 16.28 27.29
N ASP A 7 15.89 16.03 28.54
CA ASP A 7 17.00 15.16 28.91
C ASP A 7 16.78 13.70 28.48
N LYS A 8 15.57 13.19 28.70
CA LYS A 8 15.26 11.80 28.39
C LYS A 8 15.21 11.49 26.88
N TYR A 9 14.72 12.43 26.07
CA TYR A 9 14.52 12.19 24.64
C TYR A 9 15.43 13.03 23.74
N ASN A 10 16.34 13.81 24.31
CA ASN A 10 17.30 14.69 23.62
C ASN A 10 16.61 15.61 22.58
N ARG A 11 15.46 16.19 22.94
CA ARG A 11 14.67 17.06 22.08
C ARG A 11 14.19 18.28 22.85
N VAL A 12 14.17 19.44 22.20
CA VAL A 12 13.66 20.68 22.76
C VAL A 12 12.13 20.66 22.78
N CYS A 13 11.52 20.78 23.95
CA CYS A 13 10.08 20.73 24.16
C CYS A 13 9.45 22.13 24.13
N ASN A 14 9.22 22.67 22.93
CA ASN A 14 8.75 24.04 22.73
C ASN A 14 7.22 24.20 22.66
N THR A 15 6.48 23.11 22.64
CA THR A 15 5.01 23.12 22.44
C THR A 15 4.27 22.34 23.54
N VAL A 16 3.01 22.73 23.79
CA VAL A 16 2.10 22.03 24.71
C VAL A 16 0.84 21.64 23.94
N PRO A 17 0.29 20.43 24.13
CA PRO A 17 0.74 19.36 25.06
C PRO A 17 1.96 18.59 24.54
N GLN A 18 2.72 17.97 25.45
CA GLN A 18 3.74 16.97 25.12
C GLN A 18 3.10 15.57 25.16
N ILE A 19 3.24 14.82 24.10
CA ILE A 19 2.50 13.57 23.89
C ILE A 19 3.47 12.38 23.89
N LEU A 20 3.16 11.40 24.74
CA LEU A 20 3.84 10.10 24.80
C LEU A 20 2.86 9.00 24.47
N LEU A 21 3.30 8.02 23.71
CA LEU A 21 2.56 6.80 23.42
C LEU A 21 3.35 5.60 23.97
N GLY A 22 2.98 5.13 25.17
CA GLY A 22 3.81 4.22 25.95
C GLY A 22 5.15 4.87 26.27
N ASP A 23 6.25 4.22 25.91
CA ASP A 23 7.61 4.73 26.08
C ASP A 23 8.13 5.58 24.91
N THR A 24 7.30 5.80 23.89
CA THR A 24 7.69 6.56 22.69
C THR A 24 7.24 8.01 22.83
N TYR A 25 8.20 8.94 22.78
CA TYR A 25 7.92 10.37 22.73
C TYR A 25 7.55 10.79 21.31
N ILE A 26 6.35 11.33 21.13
CA ILE A 26 5.83 11.79 19.83
C ILE A 26 6.19 13.26 19.60
N GLY A 27 6.03 14.12 20.60
CA GLY A 27 6.23 15.57 20.51
C GLY A 27 4.99 16.35 20.89
N GLY A 28 4.75 17.49 20.25
CA GLY A 28 3.57 18.31 20.46
C GLY A 28 2.35 17.83 19.68
N TYR A 29 1.28 18.62 19.72
CA TYR A 29 0.03 18.30 19.02
C TYR A 29 0.22 18.12 17.50
N THR A 30 1.00 18.97 16.86
CA THR A 30 1.30 18.88 15.42
C THR A 30 2.04 17.59 15.07
N ASP A 31 3.00 17.20 15.90
CA ASP A 31 3.75 15.96 15.71
C ASP A 31 2.85 14.74 15.88
N PHE A 32 1.93 14.80 16.86
CA PHE A 32 0.95 13.74 17.05
C PHE A 32 -0.03 13.60 15.88
N VAL A 33 -0.52 14.72 15.33
CA VAL A 33 -1.39 14.71 14.14
C VAL A 33 -0.67 14.05 12.95
N GLU A 34 0.60 14.38 12.74
CA GLU A 34 1.40 13.77 11.68
C GLU A 34 1.67 12.28 11.95
N TYR A 35 1.97 11.92 13.19
CA TYR A 35 2.15 10.53 13.61
C TYR A 35 0.89 9.69 13.42
N ALA A 36 -0.28 10.26 13.72
CA ALA A 36 -1.58 9.59 13.63
C ALA A 36 -2.13 9.47 12.20
N LYS A 37 -1.52 10.12 11.21
CA LYS A 37 -1.96 10.00 9.82
C LYS A 37 -1.87 8.55 9.34
N PRO A 38 -2.89 8.04 8.66
CA PRO A 38 -2.84 6.72 8.04
C PRO A 38 -1.65 6.60 7.09
N ARG A 39 -0.96 5.48 7.13
CA ARG A 39 0.16 5.18 6.24
C ARG A 39 -0.14 3.91 5.46
N ILE A 40 0.44 3.79 4.26
CA ILE A 40 0.34 2.57 3.47
C ILE A 40 1.30 1.53 4.06
N ASP A 41 0.74 0.37 4.39
CA ASP A 41 1.50 -0.82 4.76
C ASP A 41 1.95 -1.52 3.48
N TYR A 42 3.13 -1.17 2.98
CA TYR A 42 3.68 -1.72 1.76
C TYR A 42 4.02 -3.21 1.85
N GLU A 43 4.38 -3.71 3.03
CA GLU A 43 4.65 -5.14 3.23
C GLU A 43 3.36 -5.96 3.05
N ARG A 44 2.28 -5.52 3.67
CA ARG A 44 0.96 -6.13 3.49
C ARG A 44 0.45 -5.97 2.06
N PHE A 45 0.72 -4.83 1.44
CA PHE A 45 0.34 -4.58 0.04
C PHE A 45 1.04 -5.55 -0.92
N GLU A 46 2.33 -5.80 -0.74
CA GLU A 46 3.08 -6.79 -1.51
C GLU A 46 2.49 -8.19 -1.38
N LYS A 47 2.22 -8.63 -0.14
CA LYS A 47 1.58 -9.93 0.13
C LYS A 47 0.22 -10.08 -0.56
N ILE A 48 -0.59 -9.01 -0.54
CA ILE A 48 -1.90 -9.01 -1.21
C ILE A 48 -1.73 -9.11 -2.72
N CYS A 49 -0.81 -8.37 -3.33
CA CYS A 49 -0.53 -8.46 -4.77
C CYS A 49 -0.08 -9.87 -5.18
N ASP A 50 0.78 -10.52 -4.41
CA ASP A 50 1.20 -11.90 -4.68
C ASP A 50 0.02 -12.87 -4.67
N ILE A 51 -0.83 -12.79 -3.63
CA ILE A 51 -2.03 -13.63 -3.52
C ILE A 51 -2.99 -13.39 -4.70
N LEU A 52 -3.22 -12.13 -5.07
CA LEU A 52 -4.12 -11.78 -6.17
C LEU A 52 -3.62 -12.33 -7.50
N VAL A 53 -2.34 -12.16 -7.81
CA VAL A 53 -1.75 -12.68 -9.05
C VAL A 53 -1.85 -14.20 -9.11
N ARG A 54 -1.55 -14.91 -8.02
CA ARG A 54 -1.66 -16.38 -7.95
C ARG A 54 -3.10 -16.85 -8.13
N ASN A 55 -4.04 -16.22 -7.44
CA ASN A 55 -5.44 -16.59 -7.52
C ASN A 55 -6.01 -16.33 -8.93
N LEU A 56 -5.77 -15.16 -9.51
CA LEU A 56 -6.22 -14.83 -10.86
C LEU A 56 -5.58 -15.74 -11.92
N ASN A 57 -4.30 -16.07 -11.75
CA ASN A 57 -3.64 -17.04 -12.62
C ASN A 57 -4.28 -18.43 -12.55
N ARG A 58 -4.72 -18.87 -11.35
CA ARG A 58 -5.45 -20.13 -11.18
C ARG A 58 -6.85 -20.07 -11.79
N VAL A 59 -7.52 -18.91 -11.76
CA VAL A 59 -8.83 -18.73 -12.41
C VAL A 59 -8.73 -19.04 -13.91
N ILE A 60 -7.65 -18.66 -14.58
CA ILE A 60 -7.43 -18.99 -15.99
C ILE A 60 -7.42 -20.51 -16.20
N ASP A 61 -6.85 -21.28 -15.29
CA ASP A 61 -6.75 -22.73 -15.41
C ASP A 61 -8.09 -23.46 -15.21
N ILE A 62 -9.00 -22.90 -14.41
CA ILE A 62 -10.28 -23.54 -14.04
C ILE A 62 -11.50 -22.91 -14.72
N ASN A 63 -11.31 -21.85 -15.50
CA ASN A 63 -12.41 -21.15 -16.14
C ASN A 63 -12.99 -21.97 -17.29
N TYR A 64 -14.27 -21.75 -17.58
CA TYR A 64 -14.92 -22.29 -18.76
C TYR A 64 -14.65 -21.42 -19.99
N TYR A 65 -14.26 -22.04 -21.08
CA TYR A 65 -14.01 -21.38 -22.36
C TYR A 65 -15.01 -21.85 -23.42
N PRO A 66 -15.87 -20.95 -23.94
CA PRO A 66 -16.94 -21.34 -24.86
C PRO A 66 -16.43 -21.80 -26.25
N VAL A 67 -15.24 -21.35 -26.64
CA VAL A 67 -14.62 -21.71 -27.92
C VAL A 67 -13.11 -21.97 -27.75
N PRO A 68 -12.53 -22.89 -28.56
CA PRO A 68 -11.12 -23.29 -28.43
C PRO A 68 -10.12 -22.13 -28.61
N GLU A 69 -10.48 -21.12 -29.40
CA GLU A 69 -9.62 -19.96 -29.65
C GLU A 69 -9.43 -19.12 -28.38
N THR A 70 -10.49 -18.94 -27.57
CA THR A 70 -10.43 -18.21 -26.30
C THR A 70 -9.60 -18.97 -25.27
N GLU A 71 -9.75 -20.28 -25.20
CA GLU A 71 -8.93 -21.14 -24.35
C GLU A 71 -7.45 -21.01 -24.71
N ARG A 72 -7.12 -21.22 -25.98
CA ARG A 72 -5.73 -21.13 -26.53
C ARG A 72 -5.11 -19.77 -26.22
N SER A 73 -5.85 -18.67 -26.43
CA SER A 73 -5.38 -17.31 -26.18
C SER A 73 -5.12 -17.08 -24.68
N ASN A 74 -6.06 -17.47 -23.83
CA ASN A 74 -5.93 -17.28 -22.37
C ASN A 74 -4.79 -18.11 -21.78
N PHE A 75 -4.64 -19.36 -22.17
CA PHE A 75 -3.54 -20.20 -21.71
C PHE A 75 -2.17 -19.73 -22.20
N LYS A 76 -2.10 -19.19 -23.42
CA LYS A 76 -0.86 -18.67 -23.99
C LYS A 76 -0.43 -17.36 -23.36
N MET A 77 -1.34 -16.41 -23.22
CA MET A 77 -1.02 -15.04 -22.81
C MET A 77 -1.22 -14.77 -21.31
N ARG A 78 -2.10 -15.54 -20.65
CA ARG A 78 -2.45 -15.43 -19.24
C ARG A 78 -2.69 -13.99 -18.77
N PRO A 79 -3.57 -13.21 -19.44
CA PRO A 79 -3.79 -11.80 -19.14
C PRO A 79 -4.48 -11.64 -17.79
N LEU A 80 -3.96 -10.76 -16.93
CA LEU A 80 -4.54 -10.42 -15.64
C LEU A 80 -4.82 -8.92 -15.58
N GLY A 81 -6.00 -8.56 -15.05
CA GLY A 81 -6.35 -7.16 -14.74
C GLY A 81 -6.49 -6.98 -13.24
N ILE A 82 -5.70 -6.09 -12.66
CA ILE A 82 -5.74 -5.76 -11.23
C ILE A 82 -5.87 -4.25 -11.10
N GLY A 83 -6.83 -3.79 -10.28
CA GLY A 83 -7.08 -2.38 -10.06
C GLY A 83 -7.30 -2.05 -8.58
N VAL A 84 -7.31 -0.76 -8.28
CA VAL A 84 -7.53 -0.23 -6.93
C VAL A 84 -8.96 0.30 -6.83
N GLN A 85 -9.68 -0.13 -5.80
CA GLN A 85 -10.93 0.47 -5.37
C GLN A 85 -10.73 1.20 -4.05
N GLY A 86 -11.54 2.25 -3.80
CA GLY A 86 -11.46 3.02 -2.56
C GLY A 86 -10.33 4.04 -2.50
N PHE A 87 -9.70 4.40 -3.64
CA PHE A 87 -8.63 5.39 -3.69
C PHE A 87 -9.07 6.74 -3.10
N THR A 88 -10.26 7.23 -3.47
CA THR A 88 -10.82 8.47 -2.91
C THR A 88 -11.02 8.37 -1.40
N GLN A 89 -11.50 7.24 -0.89
CA GLN A 89 -11.67 7.03 0.56
C GLN A 89 -10.34 7.05 1.30
N MET A 90 -9.29 6.51 0.68
CA MET A 90 -7.92 6.57 1.22
C MET A 90 -7.42 8.02 1.30
N LEU A 91 -7.61 8.81 0.24
CA LEU A 91 -7.26 10.23 0.23
C LEU A 91 -7.99 11.01 1.33
N LEU A 92 -9.29 10.80 1.47
CA LEU A 92 -10.10 11.44 2.52
C LEU A 92 -9.61 11.09 3.92
N LYS A 93 -9.28 9.82 4.17
CA LYS A 93 -8.70 9.38 5.46
C LYS A 93 -7.34 10.01 5.74
N MET A 94 -6.55 10.27 4.71
CA MET A 94 -5.26 10.96 4.81
C MET A 94 -5.38 12.47 4.88
N GLY A 95 -6.60 13.02 4.73
CA GLY A 95 -6.86 14.45 4.72
C GLY A 95 -6.41 15.15 3.44
N TYR A 96 -6.29 14.44 2.33
CA TYR A 96 -5.88 15.01 1.05
C TYR A 96 -7.08 15.28 0.14
N SER A 97 -7.10 16.48 -0.49
CA SER A 97 -8.01 16.75 -1.58
C SER A 97 -7.60 15.95 -2.82
N PHE A 98 -8.59 15.51 -3.61
CA PHE A 98 -8.34 14.73 -4.83
C PHE A 98 -7.42 15.45 -5.84
N GLU A 99 -7.51 16.78 -5.91
CA GLU A 99 -6.70 17.60 -6.83
C GLU A 99 -5.37 18.06 -6.23
N SER A 100 -5.10 17.73 -4.97
CA SER A 100 -3.89 18.18 -4.25
C SER A 100 -2.60 17.59 -4.83
N ALA A 101 -1.48 18.24 -4.57
CA ALA A 101 -0.16 17.75 -4.96
C ALA A 101 0.17 16.44 -4.23
N GLU A 102 -0.23 16.33 -2.96
CA GLU A 102 -0.06 15.13 -2.13
C GLU A 102 -0.82 13.94 -2.71
N ALA A 103 -2.06 14.15 -3.19
CA ALA A 103 -2.84 13.11 -3.87
C ALA A 103 -2.16 12.61 -5.14
N LYS A 104 -1.55 13.50 -5.93
CA LYS A 104 -0.79 13.13 -7.14
C LYS A 104 0.44 12.28 -6.81
N VAL A 105 1.18 12.66 -5.77
CA VAL A 105 2.34 11.90 -5.31
C VAL A 105 1.92 10.53 -4.80
N LEU A 106 0.88 10.46 -3.96
CA LEU A 106 0.36 9.22 -3.43
C LEU A 106 -0.15 8.29 -4.54
N ASN A 107 -0.87 8.83 -5.52
CA ASN A 107 -1.32 8.08 -6.69
C ASN A 107 -0.14 7.41 -7.40
N LYS A 108 0.91 8.17 -7.69
CA LYS A 108 2.12 7.63 -8.31
C LYS A 108 2.73 6.50 -7.47
N GLN A 109 2.91 6.71 -6.18
CA GLN A 109 3.50 5.73 -5.27
C GLN A 109 2.70 4.43 -5.18
N VAL A 110 1.37 4.53 -5.06
CA VAL A 110 0.48 3.35 -4.97
C VAL A 110 0.52 2.53 -6.25
N PHE A 111 0.37 3.17 -7.41
CA PHE A 111 0.33 2.44 -8.68
C PHE A 111 1.71 1.92 -9.11
N GLU A 112 2.79 2.63 -8.79
CA GLU A 112 4.16 2.16 -8.99
C GLU A 112 4.45 0.92 -8.14
N ALA A 113 4.11 0.95 -6.86
CA ALA A 113 4.26 -0.19 -5.95
C ALA A 113 3.42 -1.39 -6.42
N MET A 114 2.14 -1.17 -6.78
CA MET A 114 1.27 -2.22 -7.28
C MET A 114 1.84 -2.86 -8.55
N GLN A 115 2.26 -2.06 -9.51
CA GLN A 115 2.88 -2.54 -10.74
C GLN A 115 4.11 -3.41 -10.46
N TYR A 116 4.99 -2.92 -9.61
CA TYR A 116 6.20 -3.65 -9.21
C TYR A 116 5.88 -4.98 -8.54
N TYR A 117 4.98 -4.98 -7.54
CA TYR A 117 4.63 -6.20 -6.79
C TYR A 117 3.91 -7.23 -7.66
N CYS A 118 2.99 -6.79 -8.52
CA CYS A 118 2.30 -7.68 -9.44
C CYS A 118 3.25 -8.30 -10.45
N LEU A 119 4.20 -7.55 -11.03
CA LEU A 119 5.22 -8.07 -11.92
C LEU A 119 6.17 -9.04 -11.21
N LYS A 120 6.60 -8.72 -10.00
CA LYS A 120 7.42 -9.60 -9.16
C LYS A 120 6.72 -10.94 -8.92
N ALA A 121 5.44 -10.91 -8.54
CA ALA A 121 4.62 -12.11 -8.35
C ALA A 121 4.43 -12.89 -9.65
N SER A 122 4.15 -12.22 -10.77
CA SER A 122 4.02 -12.83 -12.08
C SER A 122 5.30 -13.57 -12.50
N CYS A 123 6.46 -12.97 -12.28
CA CYS A 123 7.76 -13.63 -12.53
C CYS A 123 7.97 -14.86 -11.65
N ALA A 124 7.55 -14.81 -10.38
CA ALA A 124 7.63 -15.95 -9.45
C ALA A 124 6.75 -17.11 -9.96
N VAL A 125 5.47 -16.83 -10.27
CA VAL A 125 4.54 -17.83 -10.82
C VAL A 125 5.05 -18.44 -12.12
N ALA A 126 5.64 -17.63 -13.01
CA ALA A 126 6.20 -18.14 -14.27
C ALA A 126 7.39 -19.10 -14.05
N ARG A 127 8.22 -18.88 -13.01
CA ARG A 127 9.32 -19.78 -12.65
C ARG A 127 8.83 -21.10 -12.06
N GLU A 128 7.77 -21.04 -11.23
CA GLU A 128 7.17 -22.20 -10.58
C GLU A 128 6.45 -23.12 -11.59
N ARG A 129 6.03 -22.60 -12.74
CA ARG A 129 5.28 -23.34 -13.79
C ARG A 129 6.19 -23.93 -14.88
N LYS A 130 7.49 -23.73 -14.83
CA LYS A 130 8.47 -24.38 -15.72
C LYS A 130 8.76 -25.79 -15.29
#